data_6149f43d69a97733fa0b23c860f7fb29
#
_entry.id   6149f43d69a97733fa0b23c860f7fb29
#
_cell.length_a   1.000
_cell.length_b   1.000
_cell.length_c   1.000
_cell.angle_alpha   90.00
_cell.angle_beta   90.00
_cell.angle_gamma   90.00
#
_symmetry.space_group_name_H-M   'P 1'
#
loop_
_entity.id
_entity.type
_entity.pdbx_description
1 polymer ?
#
loop_
_entity_poly.entity_id
_entity_poly.type
_entity_poly.pdbx_seq_one_letter_code
_entity_poly.pdbx_strand_id
1 'polypeptide(L)'
;MNIDNLDIVKQLIAEKENGQVEFKETTGQLERGMETLCAFLNSEGGTVLFGVTDKGKIIGQEVSDKTKRDIAEAIRRFEPFATLEVSYISIQNTDKSVIALSADSQ
;
A
#
# COMPACT_ATOMS: atom_id res chain seq x y z
N MET A 1 7.11 7.28 -5.28
CA MET A 1 6.59 6.63 -6.51
C MET A 1 5.11 6.92 -6.63
N ASN A 2 4.67 7.28 -7.82
CA ASN A 2 3.26 7.57 -8.07
C ASN A 2 2.56 6.34 -8.64
N ILE A 3 1.74 5.69 -7.81
CA ILE A 3 1.07 4.44 -8.17
C ILE A 3 -0.39 4.79 -8.45
N ASP A 4 -0.72 4.93 -9.73
CA ASP A 4 -2.03 5.46 -10.12
C ASP A 4 -2.85 4.55 -11.05
N ASN A 5 -2.36 3.35 -11.37
CA ASN A 5 -3.11 2.43 -12.19
C ASN A 5 -2.72 0.96 -11.90
N LEU A 6 -3.55 0.03 -12.38
CA LEU A 6 -3.34 -1.40 -12.13
C LEU A 6 -2.10 -1.96 -12.83
N ASP A 7 -1.67 -1.37 -13.94
CA ASP A 7 -0.46 -1.86 -14.61
C ASP A 7 0.76 -1.68 -13.72
N ILE A 8 0.83 -0.55 -13.02
CA ILE A 8 1.92 -0.31 -12.07
C ILE A 8 1.81 -1.28 -10.90
N VAL A 9 0.59 -1.54 -10.40
CA VAL A 9 0.37 -2.52 -9.33
C VAL A 9 0.89 -3.89 -9.76
N LYS A 10 0.57 -4.32 -10.98
CA LYS A 10 1.02 -5.62 -11.50
C LYS A 10 2.54 -5.68 -11.61
N GLN A 11 3.18 -4.59 -12.02
CA GLN A 11 4.63 -4.53 -12.07
C GLN A 11 5.24 -4.68 -10.67
N LEU A 12 4.66 -4.00 -9.68
CA LEU A 12 5.14 -4.10 -8.30
C LEU A 12 4.98 -5.52 -7.75
N ILE A 13 3.88 -6.18 -8.08
CA ILE A 13 3.66 -7.57 -7.68
C ILE A 13 4.76 -8.46 -8.25
N ALA A 14 5.11 -8.26 -9.53
CA ALA A 14 6.17 -9.04 -10.17
C ALA A 14 7.55 -8.78 -9.54
N GLU A 15 7.73 -7.63 -8.91
CA GLU A 15 9.01 -7.22 -8.30
C GLU A 15 9.11 -7.53 -6.81
N LYS A 16 8.14 -8.26 -6.23
CA LYS A 16 8.11 -8.51 -4.78
C LYS A 16 9.44 -9.10 -4.26
N GLU A 17 10.08 -9.94 -5.04
CA GLU A 17 11.32 -10.59 -4.62
C GLU A 17 12.47 -9.61 -4.39
N ASN A 18 12.36 -8.38 -4.86
CA ASN A 18 13.37 -7.36 -4.63
C ASN A 18 13.34 -6.79 -3.21
N GLY A 19 12.37 -7.23 -2.37
CA GLY A 19 12.33 -6.86 -0.97
C GLY A 19 11.75 -5.48 -0.69
N GLN A 20 11.19 -4.81 -1.68
CA GLN A 20 10.66 -3.45 -1.54
C GLN A 20 9.14 -3.38 -1.68
N VAL A 21 8.47 -4.53 -1.72
CA VAL A 21 7.01 -4.59 -1.84
C VAL A 21 6.47 -5.64 -0.87
N GLU A 22 5.41 -5.26 -0.15
CA GLU A 22 4.72 -6.18 0.78
C GLU A 22 3.25 -6.22 0.44
N PHE A 23 2.63 -7.39 0.54
CA PHE A 23 1.21 -7.58 0.28
C PHE A 23 0.45 -7.77 1.57
N LYS A 24 -0.73 -7.15 1.66
CA LYS A 24 -1.71 -7.36 2.72
C LYS A 24 -3.07 -7.53 2.06
N GLU A 25 -3.89 -8.43 2.58
CA GLU A 25 -5.19 -8.68 1.94
C GLU A 25 -6.18 -7.56 2.18
N THR A 26 -6.16 -6.96 3.38
CA THR A 26 -7.06 -5.85 3.70
C THR A 26 -6.39 -4.88 4.67
N THR A 27 -7.02 -3.72 4.84
CA THR A 27 -6.61 -2.75 5.86
C THR A 27 -6.93 -3.20 7.29
N GLY A 28 -7.51 -4.40 7.47
CA GLY A 28 -7.52 -5.03 8.78
C GLY A 28 -6.12 -5.28 9.31
N GLN A 29 -5.11 -5.29 8.41
CA GLN A 29 -3.70 -5.43 8.75
C GLN A 29 -2.95 -4.11 8.60
N LEU A 30 -3.63 -2.99 8.74
CA LEU A 30 -3.04 -1.66 8.52
C LEU A 30 -1.82 -1.42 9.40
N GLU A 31 -1.88 -1.79 10.68
CA GLU A 31 -0.75 -1.56 11.59
C GLU A 31 0.50 -2.33 11.16
N ARG A 32 0.33 -3.57 10.74
CA ARG A 32 1.46 -4.35 10.22
C ARG A 32 2.03 -3.75 8.94
N GLY A 33 1.13 -3.24 8.09
CA GLY A 33 1.56 -2.55 6.89
C GLY A 33 2.38 -1.30 7.20
N MET A 34 1.98 -0.54 8.23
CA MET A 34 2.72 0.64 8.64
C MET A 34 4.08 0.28 9.23
N GLU A 35 4.18 -0.82 9.98
CA GLU A 35 5.47 -1.31 10.48
C GLU A 35 6.40 -1.65 9.32
N THR A 36 5.88 -2.30 8.29
CA THR A 36 6.66 -2.63 7.09
C THR A 36 7.13 -1.36 6.39
N LEU A 37 6.25 -0.37 6.26
CA LEU A 37 6.64 0.91 5.65
C LEU A 37 7.75 1.60 6.43
N CYS A 38 7.70 1.50 7.75
CA CYS A 38 8.76 2.05 8.58
C CYS A 38 10.11 1.39 8.28
N ALA A 39 10.10 0.07 8.13
CA ALA A 39 11.31 -0.65 7.75
C ALA A 39 11.81 -0.24 6.36
N PHE A 40 10.90 -0.08 5.41
CA PHE A 40 11.24 0.37 4.06
C PHE A 40 11.85 1.78 4.08
N LEU A 41 11.26 2.67 4.87
CA LEU A 41 11.75 4.04 4.98
C LEU A 41 13.18 4.09 5.48
N ASN A 42 13.53 3.18 6.38
CA ASN A 42 14.89 3.08 6.93
C ASN A 42 15.85 2.33 6.02
N SER A 43 15.42 1.93 4.85
CA SER A 43 16.26 1.27 3.87
C SER A 43 16.18 2.01 2.54
N GLU A 44 15.64 1.40 1.51
CA GLU A 44 15.60 1.98 0.17
C GLU A 44 14.22 2.53 -0.22
N GLY A 45 13.29 2.57 0.74
CA GLY A 45 11.90 2.87 0.45
C GLY A 45 11.16 1.63 0.00
N GLY A 46 9.88 1.75 -0.30
CA GLY A 46 9.09 0.62 -0.76
C GLY A 46 7.60 0.89 -0.68
N THR A 47 6.84 -0.15 -0.97
CA THR A 47 5.38 -0.04 -1.11
C THR A 47 4.69 -1.20 -0.40
N VAL A 48 3.60 -0.89 0.30
CA VAL A 48 2.68 -1.90 0.82
C VAL A 48 1.39 -1.81 0.01
N LEU A 49 0.95 -2.95 -0.50
CA LEU A 49 -0.28 -3.05 -1.27
C LEU A 49 -1.33 -3.79 -0.44
N PHE A 50 -2.46 -3.12 -0.20
CA PHE A 50 -3.62 -3.74 0.45
C PHE A 50 -4.61 -4.17 -0.62
N GLY A 51 -5.17 -5.35 -0.48
CA GLY A 51 -6.05 -5.94 -1.48
C GLY A 51 -5.31 -6.90 -2.41
N VAL A 52 -4.18 -7.43 -1.96
CA VAL A 52 -3.38 -8.41 -2.70
C VAL A 52 -3.04 -9.56 -1.76
N THR A 53 -3.25 -10.80 -2.23
CA THR A 53 -2.94 -11.98 -1.42
C THR A 53 -1.43 -12.20 -1.35
N ASP A 54 -0.99 -13.06 -0.43
CA ASP A 54 0.42 -13.41 -0.30
C ASP A 54 1.00 -13.97 -1.60
N LYS A 55 0.16 -14.57 -2.43
CA LYS A 55 0.60 -15.14 -3.71
C LYS A 55 0.56 -14.14 -4.85
N GLY A 56 0.20 -12.90 -4.56
CA GLY A 56 0.20 -11.86 -5.58
C GLY A 56 -1.09 -11.75 -6.37
N LYS A 57 -2.19 -12.33 -5.89
CA LYS A 57 -3.47 -12.21 -6.55
C LYS A 57 -4.16 -10.92 -6.12
N ILE A 58 -4.60 -10.13 -7.09
CA ILE A 58 -5.31 -8.87 -6.82
C ILE A 58 -6.76 -9.21 -6.50
N ILE A 59 -7.19 -8.94 -5.27
CA ILE A 59 -8.56 -9.15 -4.83
C ILE A 59 -9.27 -7.84 -4.50
N GLY A 60 -8.52 -6.81 -4.12
CA GLY A 60 -9.08 -5.52 -3.74
C GLY A 60 -9.87 -5.56 -2.44
N GLN A 61 -10.34 -4.40 -2.06
CA GLN A 61 -11.25 -4.24 -0.91
C GLN A 61 -12.16 -3.04 -1.14
N GLU A 62 -13.24 -3.00 -0.40
CA GLU A 62 -14.10 -1.82 -0.38
C GLU A 62 -13.39 -0.69 0.37
N VAL A 63 -13.53 0.52 -0.14
CA VAL A 63 -12.92 1.71 0.45
C VAL A 63 -14.04 2.65 0.86
N SER A 64 -14.27 2.75 2.16
CA SER A 64 -15.26 3.66 2.72
C SER A 64 -14.57 4.92 3.23
N ASP A 65 -15.37 5.90 3.64
CA ASP A 65 -14.82 7.09 4.31
C ASP A 65 -14.06 6.71 5.57
N LYS A 66 -14.53 5.69 6.29
CA LYS A 66 -13.82 5.20 7.47
C LYS A 66 -12.46 4.62 7.10
N THR A 67 -12.39 3.85 6.01
CA THR A 67 -11.11 3.32 5.52
C THR A 67 -10.12 4.44 5.27
N LYS A 68 -10.56 5.49 4.59
CA LYS A 68 -9.70 6.63 4.28
C LYS A 68 -9.27 7.38 5.54
N ARG A 69 -10.18 7.55 6.51
CA ARG A 69 -9.83 8.19 7.78
C ARG A 69 -8.81 7.38 8.56
N ASP A 70 -8.99 6.06 8.64
CA ASP A 70 -8.06 5.20 9.37
C ASP A 70 -6.66 5.28 8.78
N ILE A 71 -6.55 5.29 7.45
CA ILE A 71 -5.27 5.42 6.76
C ILE A 71 -4.66 6.79 7.02
N ALA A 72 -5.46 7.85 6.92
CA ALA A 72 -4.96 9.20 7.16
C ALA A 72 -4.44 9.37 8.58
N GLU A 73 -5.11 8.76 9.57
CA GLU A 73 -4.64 8.80 10.95
C GLU A 73 -3.36 8.01 11.13
N ALA A 74 -3.25 6.85 10.50
CA ALA A 74 -2.03 6.04 10.56
C ALA A 74 -0.84 6.81 9.98
N ILE A 75 -1.05 7.50 8.86
CA ILE A 75 0.00 8.31 8.24
C ILE A 75 0.42 9.46 9.17
N ARG A 76 -0.54 10.11 9.84
CA ARG A 76 -0.22 11.21 10.76
C ARG A 76 0.60 10.75 11.95
N ARG A 77 0.43 9.50 12.38
CA ARG A 77 1.22 8.94 13.49
C ARG A 77 2.60 8.48 13.06
N PHE A 78 2.86 8.48 11.76
CA PHE A 78 4.14 8.07 11.20
C PHE A 78 5.19 9.14 11.47
N GLU A 79 6.42 8.84 11.10
CA GLU A 79 7.53 9.79 11.27
C GLU A 79 7.18 11.11 10.59
N PRO A 80 7.19 12.25 11.33
CA PRO A 80 6.71 13.51 10.78
C PRO A 80 7.53 14.06 9.62
N PHE A 81 8.75 13.57 9.44
CA PHE A 81 9.59 14.00 8.32
C PHE A 81 9.53 13.05 7.13
N ALA A 82 8.77 11.97 7.25
CA ALA A 82 8.65 11.02 6.16
C ALA A 82 7.62 11.49 5.15
N THR A 83 7.90 11.26 3.87
CA THR A 83 6.93 11.49 2.81
C THR A 83 6.30 10.17 2.43
N LEU A 84 5.01 10.05 2.71
CA LEU A 84 4.22 8.88 2.35
C LEU A 84 3.17 9.27 1.33
N GLU A 85 2.98 8.41 0.33
CA GLU A 85 1.93 8.61 -0.65
C GLU A 85 0.91 7.49 -0.52
N VAL A 86 -0.38 7.82 -0.62
CA VAL A 86 -1.45 6.85 -0.65
C VAL A 86 -2.19 6.98 -1.97
N SER A 87 -2.48 5.84 -2.59
CA SER A 87 -3.24 5.79 -3.83
C SER A 87 -4.33 4.74 -3.71
N TYR A 88 -5.50 5.05 -4.26
CA TYR A 88 -6.64 4.13 -4.32
C TYR A 88 -6.86 3.79 -5.78
N ILE A 89 -6.58 2.55 -6.15
CA ILE A 89 -6.63 2.11 -7.55
C ILE A 89 -7.86 1.22 -7.75
N SER A 90 -8.84 1.72 -8.48
CA SER A 90 -10.09 1.00 -8.74
C SER A 90 -9.84 -0.22 -9.61
N ILE A 91 -10.54 -1.31 -9.29
CA ILE A 91 -10.52 -2.52 -10.10
C ILE A 91 -11.76 -2.47 -11.00
N GLN A 92 -11.55 -2.54 -12.32
CA GLN A 92 -12.63 -2.43 -13.31
C GLN A 92 -13.74 -3.45 -13.05
N ASN A 93 -14.98 -3.00 -13.23
CA ASN A 93 -16.18 -3.83 -13.09
C ASN A 93 -16.43 -4.34 -11.67
N THR A 94 -15.83 -3.68 -10.68
CA THR A 94 -16.07 -3.97 -9.27
C THR A 94 -16.22 -2.67 -8.49
N ASP A 95 -16.65 -2.77 -7.24
CA ASP A 95 -16.65 -1.67 -6.30
C ASP A 95 -15.41 -1.71 -5.38
N LYS A 96 -14.41 -2.48 -5.78
CA LYS A 96 -13.21 -2.69 -4.98
C LYS A 96 -12.01 -1.95 -5.54
N SER A 97 -11.05 -1.71 -4.67
CA SER A 97 -9.81 -1.01 -5.02
C SER A 97 -8.63 -1.70 -4.35
N VAL A 98 -7.47 -1.54 -4.97
CA VAL A 98 -6.20 -1.79 -4.30
C VAL A 98 -5.76 -0.48 -3.66
N ILE A 99 -5.24 -0.56 -2.46
CA ILE A 99 -4.70 0.62 -1.77
C ILE A 99 -3.18 0.47 -1.71
N ALA A 100 -2.48 1.46 -2.21
CA ALA A 100 -1.02 1.46 -2.23
C ALA A 100 -0.50 2.55 -1.31
N LEU A 101 0.34 2.16 -0.33
CA LEU A 101 1.07 3.10 0.51
C LEU A 101 2.54 2.98 0.15
N SER A 102 3.16 4.08 -0.24
CA SER A 102 4.57 4.04 -0.58
C SER A 102 5.38 5.06 0.21
N ALA A 103 6.62 4.69 0.51
CA ALA A 103 7.58 5.51 1.21
C ALA A 103 8.84 5.58 0.37
N ASP A 104 9.31 6.80 0.12
CA ASP A 104 10.59 7.00 -0.56
C ASP A 104 11.70 7.02 0.47
N SER A 105 12.88 6.54 0.09
CA SER A 105 14.03 6.55 0.99
C SER A 105 14.42 7.99 1.35
N GLN A 106 14.89 8.16 2.57
CA GLN A 106 15.34 9.46 3.08
C GLN A 106 16.75 9.77 2.63
#